data_769d9ffee0a91507f71ade1109aaaccf
#
_entry.id   769d9ffee0a91507f71ade1109aaaccf
#
_cell.length_a   1.000
_cell.length_b   1.000
_cell.length_c   1.000
_cell.angle_alpha   90.00
_cell.angle_beta   90.00
_cell.angle_gamma   90.00
#
_symmetry.space_group_name_H-M   'P 1'
#
loop_
_entity.id
_entity.type
_entity.pdbx_description
1 polymer ?
#
loop_
_entity_poly.entity_id
_entity_poly.type
_entity_poly.pdbx_seq_one_letter_code
_entity_poly.pdbx_strand_id
1 'polypeptide(L)'
;MEYKSAWDFRRILIVLTRRWWIPVSMILLSFLAVRLYLRYATATYKSDATIQLDFSQVSFVKTDKGGGSFIPIESMTDAYIELFSTYELVDKIVREMGLNWEIYSVGKVGRSLIFPNPFQIETSDSLQVMGRDFNMIFPVRLEVEGASQSFSLRKEDSVICSGKVGQWVACGNGKLRIALTGDRGSLPGGEFLIYWYPQQQVVQSWQMRISVLPKRGLTTWLVSVTDVSSLRAQKFLQKLLEHAREYERSLRQVQYQKAIEYVDTLLYVVRANLSQAQDSLFRKEQALDMPFAEARRQRTISLFSEIEQKRLLVSQDAALVSVSDALRRVSDSLSSHPGSSLPVIPIPLAINEDIRKLLQDINELIARRERLMQLYTSHAAPVVSLNQELQRRLGQAQYLLAEVRAASSEANARQLQEWLRQRERLYKDILSEREYSLLQEDIALRRDIYKSLLEKKIQLSIDKEAIASAIRVTQPPTLPSIPLSPNPIQLYVVALVLGLVVGVGSVLM
;
A
#
# COMPACT_ATOMS: atom_id res chain seq x y z
N MET A 1 25.44 -25.51 61.32
CA MET A 1 24.37 -24.49 61.39
C MET A 1 23.30 -24.90 60.37
N GLU A 2 22.30 -25.65 60.84
CA GLU A 2 21.14 -26.04 60.04
C GLU A 2 20.21 -24.86 59.89
N TYR A 3 20.05 -24.36 58.70
CA TYR A 3 18.96 -23.45 58.34
C TYR A 3 17.67 -24.27 58.36
N LYS A 4 16.95 -24.32 59.50
CA LYS A 4 15.58 -24.76 59.57
C LYS A 4 14.77 -23.85 58.69
N SER A 5 14.30 -24.38 57.55
CA SER A 5 13.28 -23.77 56.70
C SER A 5 11.98 -23.65 57.50
N ALA A 6 11.76 -22.46 58.02
CA ALA A 6 10.67 -22.16 58.98
C ALA A 6 9.30 -21.99 58.33
N TRP A 7 9.07 -22.60 57.17
CA TRP A 7 7.76 -22.62 56.53
C TRP A 7 7.05 -23.94 56.75
N ASP A 8 6.65 -24.20 57.99
CA ASP A 8 5.73 -25.28 58.29
C ASP A 8 4.36 -24.94 57.70
N PHE A 9 4.04 -25.53 56.54
CA PHE A 9 2.78 -25.35 55.81
C PHE A 9 1.56 -25.56 56.72
N ARG A 10 1.65 -26.50 57.70
CA ARG A 10 0.63 -26.71 58.72
C ARG A 10 0.42 -25.49 59.63
N ARG A 11 1.47 -24.83 60.06
CA ARG A 11 1.36 -23.60 60.90
C ARG A 11 0.73 -22.45 60.16
N ILE A 12 1.13 -22.26 58.91
CA ILE A 12 0.52 -21.25 58.02
C ILE A 12 -0.98 -21.51 57.86
N LEU A 13 -1.38 -22.75 57.64
CA LEU A 13 -2.77 -23.14 57.46
C LEU A 13 -3.60 -22.94 58.72
N ILE A 14 -3.09 -23.25 59.91
CA ILE A 14 -3.75 -23.03 61.21
C ILE A 14 -3.90 -21.54 61.51
N VAL A 15 -2.90 -20.72 61.25
CA VAL A 15 -2.97 -19.26 61.49
C VAL A 15 -3.95 -18.63 60.48
N LEU A 16 -3.95 -19.11 59.23
CA LEU A 16 -4.87 -18.64 58.19
C LEU A 16 -6.33 -18.98 58.50
N THR A 17 -6.61 -20.18 59.00
CA THR A 17 -7.97 -20.58 59.38
C THR A 17 -8.47 -19.87 60.64
N ARG A 18 -7.59 -19.56 61.58
CA ARG A 18 -7.95 -18.83 62.79
C ARG A 18 -8.22 -17.34 62.54
N ARG A 19 -7.60 -16.77 61.51
CA ARG A 19 -7.76 -15.35 61.14
C ARG A 19 -8.27 -15.16 59.72
N TRP A 20 -9.11 -16.08 59.24
CA TRP A 20 -9.63 -16.12 57.87
C TRP A 20 -10.36 -14.82 57.44
N TRP A 21 -10.87 -14.07 58.41
CA TRP A 21 -11.56 -12.82 58.16
C TRP A 21 -10.63 -11.71 57.63
N ILE A 22 -9.32 -11.76 57.89
CA ILE A 22 -8.33 -10.76 57.42
C ILE A 22 -8.13 -10.88 55.91
N PRO A 23 -7.77 -12.04 55.30
CA PRO A 23 -7.70 -12.17 53.87
C PRO A 23 -9.01 -11.86 53.15
N VAL A 24 -10.14 -12.28 53.73
CA VAL A 24 -11.45 -11.98 53.16
C VAL A 24 -11.75 -10.48 53.16
N SER A 25 -11.47 -9.78 54.26
CA SER A 25 -11.65 -8.32 54.32
C SER A 25 -10.75 -7.58 53.36
N MET A 26 -9.48 -8.02 53.15
CA MET A 26 -8.56 -7.44 52.18
C MET A 26 -9.01 -7.67 50.74
N ILE A 27 -9.54 -8.86 50.42
CA ILE A 27 -10.15 -9.13 49.10
C ILE A 27 -11.37 -8.22 48.89
N LEU A 28 -12.24 -8.08 49.88
CA LEU A 28 -13.42 -7.24 49.78
C LEU A 28 -13.05 -5.75 49.63
N LEU A 29 -12.01 -5.30 50.34
CA LEU A 29 -11.47 -3.95 50.20
C LEU A 29 -10.88 -3.71 48.80
N SER A 30 -10.12 -4.68 48.25
CA SER A 30 -9.59 -4.59 46.92
C SER A 30 -10.68 -4.57 45.84
N PHE A 31 -11.73 -5.34 45.98
CA PHE A 31 -12.89 -5.27 45.10
C PHE A 31 -13.62 -3.91 45.19
N LEU A 32 -13.77 -3.38 46.39
CA LEU A 32 -14.36 -2.06 46.59
C LEU A 32 -13.51 -0.98 45.91
N ALA A 33 -12.20 -1.05 46.08
CA ALA A 33 -11.27 -0.14 45.43
C ALA A 33 -11.36 -0.20 43.88
N VAL A 34 -11.40 -1.41 43.29
CA VAL A 34 -11.60 -1.58 41.85
C VAL A 34 -12.95 -1.04 41.38
N ARG A 35 -14.02 -1.29 42.16
CA ARG A 35 -15.34 -0.76 41.84
C ARG A 35 -15.39 0.76 41.86
N LEU A 36 -14.72 1.40 42.82
CA LEU A 36 -14.57 2.84 42.89
C LEU A 36 -13.75 3.35 41.69
N TYR A 37 -12.63 2.70 41.39
CA TYR A 37 -11.80 3.04 40.24
C TYR A 37 -12.59 2.94 38.92
N LEU A 38 -13.30 1.84 38.68
CA LEU A 38 -14.12 1.65 37.47
C LEU A 38 -15.25 2.68 37.33
N ARG A 39 -15.72 3.24 38.44
CA ARG A 39 -16.75 4.28 38.43
C ARG A 39 -16.21 5.63 37.94
N TYR A 40 -14.94 5.92 38.19
CA TYR A 40 -14.30 7.19 37.83
C TYR A 40 -13.39 7.12 36.61
N ALA A 41 -12.97 5.92 36.23
CA ALA A 41 -12.10 5.73 35.08
C ALA A 41 -12.85 6.04 33.76
N THR A 42 -12.19 6.78 32.90
CA THR A 42 -12.72 7.07 31.56
C THR A 42 -12.67 5.83 30.68
N ALA A 43 -13.81 5.34 30.28
CA ALA A 43 -13.93 4.17 29.41
C ALA A 43 -13.48 4.54 27.98
N THR A 44 -12.68 3.67 27.36
CA THR A 44 -12.34 3.76 25.94
C THR A 44 -12.98 2.60 25.18
N TYR A 45 -13.52 2.90 24.03
CA TYR A 45 -14.21 1.94 23.17
C TYR A 45 -13.44 1.76 21.86
N LYS A 46 -13.49 0.56 21.31
CA LYS A 46 -12.86 0.22 20.04
C LYS A 46 -13.91 -0.22 19.04
N SER A 47 -14.10 0.54 17.98
CA SER A 47 -14.92 0.14 16.85
C SER A 47 -14.05 -0.55 15.80
N ASP A 48 -14.50 -1.70 15.34
CA ASP A 48 -13.80 -2.54 14.38
C ASP A 48 -14.62 -2.71 13.11
N ALA A 49 -13.94 -2.69 11.95
CA ALA A 49 -14.52 -3.02 10.66
C ALA A 49 -13.55 -3.93 9.90
N THR A 50 -14.10 -4.87 9.13
CA THR A 50 -13.30 -5.73 8.28
C THR A 50 -13.45 -5.30 6.83
N ILE A 51 -12.32 -5.07 6.18
CA ILE A 51 -12.25 -4.73 4.76
C ILE A 51 -11.50 -5.82 4.00
N GLN A 52 -11.86 -5.99 2.75
CA GLN A 52 -11.14 -6.82 1.80
C GLN A 52 -10.58 -5.92 0.72
N LEU A 53 -9.28 -6.07 0.42
CA LEU A 53 -8.63 -5.38 -0.68
C LEU A 53 -8.59 -6.27 -1.91
N ASP A 54 -9.16 -5.80 -3.00
CA ASP A 54 -9.11 -6.48 -4.29
C ASP A 54 -7.89 -6.00 -5.08
N PHE A 55 -6.79 -6.73 -4.93
CA PHE A 55 -5.54 -6.45 -5.65
C PHE A 55 -5.62 -6.82 -7.14
N SER A 56 -6.62 -7.58 -7.56
CA SER A 56 -6.77 -7.97 -8.99
C SER A 56 -7.02 -6.75 -9.88
N GLN A 57 -7.64 -5.73 -9.34
CA GLN A 57 -7.90 -4.45 -10.03
C GLN A 57 -6.74 -3.44 -9.90
N VAL A 58 -5.72 -3.74 -9.09
CA VAL A 58 -4.56 -2.87 -8.87
C VAL A 58 -3.45 -3.12 -9.87
N SER A 59 -3.52 -4.19 -10.65
CA SER A 59 -2.53 -4.53 -11.69
C SER A 59 -2.62 -3.56 -12.87
N PHE A 60 -2.09 -2.35 -12.70
CA PHE A 60 -2.04 -1.30 -13.73
C PHE A 60 -1.10 -1.62 -14.90
N VAL A 61 -0.34 -2.69 -14.86
CA VAL A 61 0.55 -3.08 -15.94
C VAL A 61 0.48 -4.58 -16.19
N LYS A 62 -0.65 -5.04 -16.72
CA LYS A 62 -0.57 -6.18 -17.63
C LYS A 62 0.00 -5.65 -18.94
N THR A 63 1.30 -5.54 -19.02
CA THR A 63 1.96 -5.49 -20.32
C THR A 63 1.78 -6.86 -20.96
N ASP A 64 1.10 -6.90 -22.09
CA ASP A 64 0.90 -8.07 -22.96
C ASP A 64 2.21 -8.69 -23.48
N LYS A 65 3.34 -8.17 -23.07
CA LYS A 65 4.69 -8.66 -23.35
C LYS A 65 5.50 -8.69 -22.07
N GLY A 66 5.35 -9.77 -21.30
CA GLY A 66 6.38 -10.39 -20.45
C GLY A 66 7.28 -9.56 -19.52
N GLY A 67 6.99 -8.29 -19.29
CA GLY A 67 7.79 -7.41 -18.45
C GLY A 67 6.93 -6.68 -17.42
N GLY A 68 6.16 -7.40 -16.61
CA GLY A 68 5.46 -6.85 -15.46
C GLY A 68 6.48 -6.47 -14.39
N SER A 69 6.64 -5.18 -14.11
CA SER A 69 7.27 -4.77 -12.87
C SER A 69 6.38 -5.27 -11.73
N PHE A 70 6.78 -6.34 -11.07
CA PHE A 70 6.16 -6.81 -9.84
C PHE A 70 6.38 -5.73 -8.78
N ILE A 71 5.39 -4.88 -8.55
CA ILE A 71 5.36 -4.11 -7.31
C ILE A 71 5.13 -5.15 -6.21
N PRO A 72 6.05 -5.33 -5.25
CA PRO A 72 5.89 -6.29 -4.18
C PRO A 72 4.56 -6.01 -3.45
N ILE A 73 3.77 -7.05 -3.18
CA ILE A 73 2.49 -6.94 -2.47
C ILE A 73 2.68 -6.24 -1.11
N GLU A 74 3.85 -6.40 -0.50
CA GLU A 74 4.26 -5.73 0.74
C GLU A 74 4.27 -4.20 0.62
N SER A 75 4.81 -3.65 -0.46
CA SER A 75 4.82 -2.20 -0.69
C SER A 75 3.42 -1.64 -0.98
N MET A 76 2.53 -2.43 -1.57
CA MET A 76 1.12 -2.06 -1.72
C MET A 76 0.40 -2.07 -0.36
N THR A 77 0.74 -3.02 0.49
CA THR A 77 0.18 -3.15 1.84
C THR A 77 0.45 -1.90 2.65
N ASP A 78 1.71 -1.46 2.67
CA ASP A 78 2.13 -0.26 3.41
C ASP A 78 1.44 1.00 2.87
N ALA A 79 1.31 1.12 1.56
CA ALA A 79 0.62 2.24 0.92
C ALA A 79 -0.87 2.33 1.33
N TYR A 80 -1.56 1.18 1.48
CA TYR A 80 -2.93 1.18 1.96
C TYR A 80 -3.05 1.47 3.46
N ILE A 81 -2.08 1.03 4.29
CA ILE A 81 -2.03 1.40 5.72
C ILE A 81 -1.88 2.91 5.84
N GLU A 82 -0.94 3.48 5.08
CA GLU A 82 -0.68 4.91 5.05
C GLU A 82 -1.89 5.70 4.56
N LEU A 83 -2.63 5.19 3.56
CA LEU A 83 -3.83 5.81 3.04
C LEU A 83 -4.86 6.10 4.15
N PHE A 84 -5.15 5.13 5.03
CA PHE A 84 -6.11 5.31 6.13
C PHE A 84 -5.66 6.32 7.18
N SER A 85 -4.36 6.57 7.31
CA SER A 85 -3.78 7.54 8.24
C SER A 85 -3.36 8.85 7.57
N THR A 86 -3.67 9.05 6.27
CA THR A 86 -3.33 10.28 5.54
C THR A 86 -3.97 11.49 6.19
N TYR A 87 -3.17 12.56 6.35
CA TYR A 87 -3.62 13.82 6.95
C TYR A 87 -4.87 14.37 6.26
N GLU A 88 -4.87 14.41 4.94
CA GLU A 88 -5.97 14.96 4.12
C GLU A 88 -7.30 14.24 4.37
N LEU A 89 -7.27 12.92 4.45
CA LEU A 89 -8.44 12.09 4.69
C LEU A 89 -9.01 12.33 6.11
N VAL A 90 -8.13 12.32 7.12
CA VAL A 90 -8.54 12.53 8.51
C VAL A 90 -9.01 13.96 8.73
N ASP A 91 -8.36 14.97 8.10
CA ASP A 91 -8.74 16.37 8.16
C ASP A 91 -10.17 16.60 7.62
N LYS A 92 -10.49 15.98 6.49
CA LYS A 92 -11.83 16.03 5.90
C LYS A 92 -12.90 15.50 6.86
N ILE A 93 -12.63 14.36 7.51
CA ILE A 93 -13.55 13.72 8.46
C ILE A 93 -13.68 14.57 9.72
N VAL A 94 -12.59 15.09 10.25
CA VAL A 94 -12.57 15.95 11.44
C VAL A 94 -13.44 17.19 11.20
N ARG A 95 -13.34 17.81 10.02
CA ARG A 95 -14.17 18.96 9.64
C ARG A 95 -15.65 18.58 9.48
N GLU A 96 -15.93 17.48 8.77
CA GLU A 96 -17.30 17.03 8.52
C GLU A 96 -18.03 16.66 9.81
N MET A 97 -17.34 16.03 10.75
CA MET A 97 -17.88 15.62 12.04
C MET A 97 -17.81 16.71 13.11
N GLY A 98 -17.15 17.84 12.83
CA GLY A 98 -17.00 18.94 13.79
C GLY A 98 -16.23 18.54 15.04
N LEU A 99 -15.17 17.68 14.91
CA LEU A 99 -14.45 17.11 16.05
C LEU A 99 -13.50 18.08 16.74
N ASN A 100 -13.39 19.30 16.23
CA ASN A 100 -12.69 20.40 16.89
C ASN A 100 -13.37 20.84 18.19
N TRP A 101 -14.66 20.56 18.30
CA TRP A 101 -15.46 20.90 19.44
C TRP A 101 -15.84 19.64 20.23
N GLU A 102 -15.43 19.58 21.48
CA GLU A 102 -15.87 18.53 22.40
C GLU A 102 -16.78 19.16 23.46
N ILE A 103 -17.99 18.60 23.57
CA ILE A 103 -19.03 19.07 24.49
C ILE A 103 -19.24 17.99 25.55
N TYR A 104 -19.05 18.39 26.82
CA TYR A 104 -19.28 17.51 27.95
C TYR A 104 -20.47 18.00 28.76
N SER A 105 -21.35 17.11 29.16
CA SER A 105 -22.37 17.36 30.17
C SER A 105 -21.73 17.33 31.56
N VAL A 106 -22.05 18.30 32.38
CA VAL A 106 -21.63 18.37 33.77
C VAL A 106 -22.67 17.66 34.65
N GLY A 107 -22.30 16.49 35.14
CA GLY A 107 -23.12 15.76 36.12
C GLY A 107 -22.65 16.02 37.55
N LYS A 108 -23.46 15.61 38.55
CA LYS A 108 -23.12 15.77 39.98
C LYS A 108 -21.82 15.08 40.39
N VAL A 109 -21.36 14.05 39.66
CA VAL A 109 -20.24 13.19 40.05
C VAL A 109 -19.16 13.11 38.98
N GLY A 110 -19.39 13.63 37.78
CA GLY A 110 -18.43 13.58 36.68
C GLY A 110 -18.93 14.26 35.43
N ARG A 111 -18.05 14.32 34.44
CA ARG A 111 -18.35 14.84 33.11
C ARG A 111 -18.45 13.69 32.09
N SER A 112 -19.42 13.76 31.21
CA SER A 112 -19.57 12.78 30.11
C SER A 112 -19.57 13.48 28.76
N LEU A 113 -18.79 12.96 27.81
CA LEU A 113 -18.77 13.46 26.44
C LEU A 113 -20.12 13.19 25.78
N ILE A 114 -20.71 14.21 25.18
CA ILE A 114 -21.96 14.11 24.43
C ILE A 114 -21.63 13.97 22.96
N PHE A 115 -22.13 12.92 22.35
CA PHE A 115 -22.03 12.73 20.89
C PHE A 115 -23.30 12.01 20.38
N PRO A 116 -23.93 12.47 19.28
CA PRO A 116 -23.54 13.61 18.45
C PRO A 116 -23.68 14.93 19.19
N ASN A 117 -22.86 15.91 18.79
CA ASN A 117 -22.87 17.23 19.39
C ASN A 117 -24.28 17.82 19.30
N PRO A 118 -24.91 18.22 20.42
CA PRO A 118 -26.25 18.80 20.43
C PRO A 118 -26.27 20.21 19.84
N PHE A 119 -25.11 20.86 19.79
CA PHE A 119 -24.92 22.20 19.27
C PHE A 119 -23.92 22.21 18.14
N GLN A 120 -24.21 22.91 17.07
CA GLN A 120 -23.29 23.31 16.05
C GLN A 120 -22.76 24.71 16.40
N ILE A 121 -21.46 24.80 16.59
CA ILE A 121 -20.80 26.06 16.95
C ILE A 121 -20.10 26.58 15.69
N GLU A 122 -20.60 27.68 15.17
CA GLU A 122 -20.04 28.40 14.03
C GLU A 122 -19.28 29.61 14.53
N THR A 123 -18.08 29.81 14.04
CA THR A 123 -17.25 30.95 14.41
C THR A 123 -16.88 31.77 13.17
N SER A 124 -16.76 33.09 13.32
CA SER A 124 -16.21 33.92 12.25
C SER A 124 -14.70 33.69 12.14
N ASP A 125 -14.11 33.97 10.96
CA ASP A 125 -12.69 33.77 10.69
C ASP A 125 -11.76 34.43 11.71
N SER A 126 -12.18 35.59 12.28
CA SER A 126 -11.45 36.28 13.32
C SER A 126 -11.37 35.50 14.64
N LEU A 127 -12.37 34.69 14.98
CA LEU A 127 -12.34 33.79 16.15
C LEU A 127 -11.41 32.60 15.92
N GLN A 128 -11.30 32.11 14.69
CA GLN A 128 -10.29 31.09 14.34
C GLN A 128 -8.86 31.61 14.49
N VAL A 129 -8.63 32.90 14.21
CA VAL A 129 -7.34 33.56 14.43
C VAL A 129 -7.09 33.80 15.91
N MET A 130 -8.12 34.17 16.68
CA MET A 130 -8.04 34.26 18.15
C MET A 130 -7.80 32.90 18.82
N GLY A 131 -8.10 31.80 18.16
CA GLY A 131 -7.75 30.46 18.63
C GLY A 131 -6.24 30.24 18.81
N ARG A 132 -5.38 31.13 18.28
CA ARG A 132 -3.94 31.15 18.60
C ARG A 132 -3.64 31.79 19.96
N ASP A 133 -4.39 32.81 20.32
CA ASP A 133 -4.27 33.48 21.67
C ASP A 133 -5.25 32.87 22.69
N PHE A 134 -6.36 32.28 22.23
CA PHE A 134 -7.16 31.31 22.96
C PHE A 134 -6.44 29.97 22.94
N ASN A 135 -5.38 29.83 23.66
CA ASN A 135 -4.91 28.55 24.16
C ASN A 135 -6.03 28.01 25.07
N MET A 136 -7.16 27.60 24.47
CA MET A 136 -8.32 27.09 25.20
C MET A 136 -8.08 25.65 25.63
N ILE A 137 -7.02 25.43 26.38
CA ILE A 137 -6.87 24.28 27.28
C ILE A 137 -7.89 24.44 28.46
N PHE A 138 -8.51 25.61 28.60
CA PHE A 138 -9.51 25.85 29.65
C PHE A 138 -10.92 25.60 29.13
N PRO A 139 -11.73 24.74 29.81
CA PRO A 139 -13.11 24.52 29.44
C PRO A 139 -13.90 25.83 29.59
N VAL A 140 -14.63 26.17 28.53
CA VAL A 140 -15.63 27.24 28.59
C VAL A 140 -16.95 26.62 29.01
N ARG A 141 -17.54 27.18 30.06
CA ARG A 141 -18.85 26.72 30.55
C ARG A 141 -19.93 27.38 29.69
N LEU A 142 -20.75 26.55 29.08
CA LEU A 142 -21.95 26.96 28.35
C LEU A 142 -23.16 26.65 29.23
N GLU A 143 -23.84 27.67 29.67
CA GLU A 143 -25.15 27.57 30.33
C GLU A 143 -26.22 27.80 29.27
N VAL A 144 -27.15 26.86 29.13
CA VAL A 144 -28.26 26.96 28.20
C VAL A 144 -29.56 26.97 28.99
N GLU A 145 -30.33 28.00 28.82
CA GLU A 145 -31.64 28.14 29.42
C GLU A 145 -32.72 27.71 28.41
N GLY A 146 -33.26 26.51 28.61
CA GLY A 146 -34.18 25.89 27.65
C GLY A 146 -35.47 26.65 27.40
N ALA A 147 -35.93 27.39 28.42
CA ALA A 147 -37.19 28.17 28.32
C ALA A 147 -37.04 29.46 27.50
N SER A 148 -35.91 30.15 27.57
CA SER A 148 -35.67 31.43 26.91
C SER A 148 -34.89 31.29 25.58
N GLN A 149 -34.47 30.06 25.22
CA GLN A 149 -33.56 29.80 24.10
C GLN A 149 -32.31 30.68 24.14
N SER A 150 -31.86 31.04 25.35
CA SER A 150 -30.67 31.86 25.58
C SER A 150 -29.51 31.01 26.02
N PHE A 151 -28.31 31.48 25.71
CA PHE A 151 -27.07 30.87 26.16
C PHE A 151 -26.15 31.91 26.80
N SER A 152 -25.37 31.51 27.77
CA SER A 152 -24.24 32.28 28.30
C SER A 152 -22.95 31.43 28.27
N LEU A 153 -21.90 32.03 27.73
CA LEU A 153 -20.53 31.44 27.75
C LEU A 153 -19.74 32.07 28.88
N ARG A 154 -19.29 31.25 29.80
CA ARG A 154 -18.49 31.69 30.97
C ARG A 154 -17.09 31.05 30.95
N LYS A 155 -16.09 31.84 31.27
CA LYS A 155 -14.74 31.37 31.58
C LYS A 155 -14.48 31.68 33.05
N GLU A 156 -14.32 30.62 33.83
CA GLU A 156 -14.32 30.76 35.29
C GLU A 156 -15.58 31.47 35.78
N ASP A 157 -15.50 32.62 36.39
CA ASP A 157 -16.64 33.41 36.88
C ASP A 157 -17.03 34.60 35.95
N SER A 158 -16.30 34.84 34.86
CA SER A 158 -16.57 35.94 33.94
C SER A 158 -17.42 35.47 32.74
N VAL A 159 -18.49 36.21 32.42
CA VAL A 159 -19.29 36.00 31.21
C VAL A 159 -18.52 36.57 30.03
N ILE A 160 -18.19 35.72 29.05
CA ILE A 160 -17.50 36.13 27.83
C ILE A 160 -18.53 36.72 26.84
N CYS A 161 -19.63 36.02 26.63
CA CYS A 161 -20.71 36.47 25.81
C CYS A 161 -22.03 35.74 26.15
N SER A 162 -23.15 36.38 25.83
CA SER A 162 -24.49 35.81 26.00
C SER A 162 -25.35 36.19 24.83
N GLY A 163 -26.30 35.36 24.48
CA GLY A 163 -27.19 35.61 23.35
C GLY A 163 -28.28 34.57 23.16
N LYS A 164 -29.01 34.69 22.07
CA LYS A 164 -30.04 33.69 21.68
C LYS A 164 -29.47 32.64 20.75
N VAL A 165 -29.90 31.41 20.94
CA VAL A 165 -29.53 30.29 20.06
C VAL A 165 -30.00 30.59 18.63
N GLY A 166 -29.14 30.29 17.65
CA GLY A 166 -29.39 30.57 16.23
C GLY A 166 -28.95 31.95 15.74
N GLN A 167 -28.65 32.90 16.63
CA GLN A 167 -28.19 34.24 16.27
C GLN A 167 -26.68 34.39 16.36
N TRP A 168 -26.13 35.26 15.51
CA TRP A 168 -24.72 35.66 15.61
C TRP A 168 -24.52 36.64 16.75
N VAL A 169 -23.70 36.30 17.69
CA VAL A 169 -23.37 37.09 18.88
C VAL A 169 -21.92 37.51 18.84
N ALA A 170 -21.64 38.77 19.21
CA ALA A 170 -20.28 39.24 19.36
C ALA A 170 -19.64 38.58 20.60
N CYS A 171 -18.53 37.90 20.40
CA CYS A 171 -17.77 37.25 21.44
C CYS A 171 -16.31 37.68 21.31
N GLY A 172 -15.83 38.49 22.23
CA GLY A 172 -14.50 39.08 22.10
C GLY A 172 -14.32 39.87 20.80
N ASN A 173 -13.32 39.57 20.01
CA ASN A 173 -13.06 40.19 18.70
C ASN A 173 -13.76 39.52 17.52
N GLY A 174 -14.55 38.49 17.75
CA GLY A 174 -15.24 37.74 16.69
C GLY A 174 -16.73 37.56 16.92
N LYS A 175 -17.37 36.84 16.02
CA LYS A 175 -18.79 36.48 16.13
C LYS A 175 -18.92 34.98 16.28
N LEU A 176 -19.79 34.55 17.17
CA LEU A 176 -20.11 33.17 17.44
C LEU A 176 -21.60 32.93 17.25
N ARG A 177 -21.95 31.81 16.64
CA ARG A 177 -23.34 31.36 16.52
C ARG A 177 -23.43 29.94 17.06
N ILE A 178 -24.34 29.71 17.97
CA ILE A 178 -24.66 28.37 18.47
C ILE A 178 -26.02 27.99 17.87
N ALA A 179 -26.02 26.99 17.00
CA ALA A 179 -27.24 26.44 16.39
C ALA A 179 -27.48 25.04 16.96
N LEU A 180 -28.74 24.62 17.01
CA LEU A 180 -29.12 23.27 17.40
C LEU A 180 -28.83 22.29 16.26
N THR A 181 -28.29 21.15 16.59
CA THR A 181 -28.10 20.07 15.63
C THR A 181 -29.32 19.13 15.66
N GLY A 182 -30.14 19.17 14.60
CA GLY A 182 -31.30 18.30 14.40
C GLY A 182 -32.62 18.86 14.92
N ASP A 183 -33.71 18.15 14.57
CA ASP A 183 -35.14 18.50 14.79
C ASP A 183 -35.61 18.30 16.25
N ARG A 184 -34.73 18.42 17.23
CA ARG A 184 -35.09 18.33 18.65
C ARG A 184 -35.68 19.65 19.08
N GLY A 185 -37.00 19.72 19.10
CA GLY A 185 -37.77 20.91 19.46
C GLY A 185 -37.61 21.43 20.89
N SER A 186 -36.73 20.88 21.70
CA SER A 186 -36.36 21.35 23.03
C SER A 186 -34.88 21.34 23.27
N LEU A 187 -34.32 22.49 23.63
CA LEU A 187 -32.96 22.61 24.14
C LEU A 187 -32.79 21.76 25.40
N PRO A 188 -31.78 20.93 25.51
CA PRO A 188 -31.39 20.36 26.79
C PRO A 188 -30.90 21.54 27.66
N GLY A 189 -31.73 21.98 28.62
CA GLY A 189 -31.30 22.96 29.62
C GLY A 189 -30.19 22.33 30.51
N GLY A 190 -29.16 23.07 30.82
CA GLY A 190 -28.10 22.59 31.67
C GLY A 190 -26.74 23.27 31.45
N GLU A 191 -25.80 22.83 32.22
CA GLU A 191 -24.43 23.27 32.11
C GLU A 191 -23.61 22.30 31.24
N PHE A 192 -22.92 22.85 30.27
CA PHE A 192 -22.04 22.11 29.38
C PHE A 192 -20.62 22.69 29.45
N LEU A 193 -19.62 21.83 29.38
CA LEU A 193 -18.23 22.25 29.22
C LEU A 193 -17.84 22.05 27.76
N ILE A 194 -17.36 23.11 27.15
CA ILE A 194 -16.94 23.11 25.75
C ILE A 194 -15.43 23.24 25.70
N TYR A 195 -14.82 22.35 24.95
CA TYR A 195 -13.40 22.39 24.60
C TYR A 195 -13.28 22.61 23.10
N TRP A 196 -12.35 23.45 22.71
CA TRP A 196 -11.97 23.63 21.30
C TRP A 196 -10.50 23.30 21.13
N TYR A 197 -10.22 22.53 20.08
CA TYR A 197 -8.87 22.13 19.75
C TYR A 197 -8.52 22.60 18.33
N PRO A 198 -7.25 23.07 18.10
CA PRO A 198 -6.77 23.41 16.76
C PRO A 198 -6.88 22.21 15.81
N GLN A 199 -7.26 22.49 14.57
CA GLN A 199 -7.50 21.46 13.53
C GLN A 199 -6.33 20.47 13.45
N GLN A 200 -5.11 20.96 13.35
CA GLN A 200 -3.92 20.12 13.22
C GLN A 200 -3.74 19.16 14.40
N GLN A 201 -3.98 19.63 15.62
CA GLN A 201 -3.87 18.81 16.82
C GLN A 201 -4.93 17.70 16.86
N VAL A 202 -6.15 18.04 16.46
CA VAL A 202 -7.25 17.06 16.37
C VAL A 202 -6.93 16.00 15.34
N VAL A 203 -6.49 16.40 14.15
CA VAL A 203 -6.13 15.45 13.08
C VAL A 203 -5.04 14.50 13.54
N GLN A 204 -3.96 15.01 14.14
CA GLN A 204 -2.88 14.17 14.66
C GLN A 204 -3.37 13.20 15.75
N SER A 205 -4.21 13.68 16.65
CA SER A 205 -4.76 12.81 17.71
C SER A 205 -5.61 11.68 17.16
N TRP A 206 -6.39 11.94 16.09
CA TRP A 206 -7.21 10.93 15.44
C TRP A 206 -6.39 9.96 14.59
N GLN A 207 -5.33 10.44 13.92
CA GLN A 207 -4.39 9.55 13.22
C GLN A 207 -3.79 8.48 14.15
N MET A 208 -3.42 8.85 15.38
CA MET A 208 -2.89 7.91 16.37
C MET A 208 -3.93 6.92 16.91
N ARG A 209 -5.23 7.20 16.77
CA ARG A 209 -6.34 6.33 17.21
C ARG A 209 -6.76 5.32 16.15
N ILE A 210 -6.28 5.49 14.91
CA ILE A 210 -6.54 4.56 13.82
C ILE A 210 -5.51 3.43 13.88
N SER A 211 -5.98 2.20 13.81
CA SER A 211 -5.13 1.01 13.71
C SER A 211 -5.60 0.15 12.56
N VAL A 212 -4.69 -0.20 11.67
CA VAL A 212 -4.94 -1.05 10.51
C VAL A 212 -4.06 -2.28 10.63
N LEU A 213 -4.66 -3.44 10.73
CA LEU A 213 -3.97 -4.71 10.94
C LEU A 213 -4.39 -5.73 9.89
N PRO A 214 -3.45 -6.39 9.21
CA PRO A 214 -3.77 -7.50 8.32
C PRO A 214 -4.33 -8.66 9.16
N LYS A 215 -5.47 -9.19 8.73
CA LYS A 215 -6.05 -10.43 9.26
C LYS A 215 -5.44 -11.61 8.50
N ARG A 216 -5.71 -12.84 8.89
CA ARG A 216 -5.20 -14.04 8.20
C ARG A 216 -5.44 -13.96 6.69
N GLY A 217 -4.35 -13.88 5.90
CA GLY A 217 -4.35 -13.66 4.46
C GLY A 217 -4.09 -12.20 4.07
N LEU A 218 -3.42 -12.00 2.94
CA LEU A 218 -2.96 -10.67 2.48
C LEU A 218 -4.10 -9.74 2.03
N THR A 219 -5.32 -10.27 1.85
CA THR A 219 -6.44 -9.52 1.27
C THR A 219 -7.44 -8.99 2.29
N THR A 220 -7.47 -9.54 3.51
CA THR A 220 -8.46 -9.15 4.53
C THR A 220 -7.80 -8.39 5.67
N TRP A 221 -8.35 -7.21 6.00
CA TRP A 221 -7.75 -6.30 6.97
C TRP A 221 -8.77 -5.86 8.00
N LEU A 222 -8.30 -5.68 9.21
CA LEU A 222 -9.06 -5.12 10.31
C LEU A 222 -8.67 -3.66 10.47
N VAL A 223 -9.64 -2.77 10.22
CA VAL A 223 -9.50 -1.34 10.51
C VAL A 223 -10.24 -1.05 11.80
N SER A 224 -9.58 -0.40 12.73
CA SER A 224 -10.15 -0.11 14.04
C SER A 224 -9.84 1.32 14.48
N VAL A 225 -10.77 1.87 15.23
CA VAL A 225 -10.67 3.22 15.79
C VAL A 225 -11.03 3.17 17.28
N THR A 226 -10.20 3.81 18.11
CA THR A 226 -10.41 3.89 19.56
C THR A 226 -10.85 5.28 19.97
N ASP A 227 -11.90 5.39 20.78
CA ASP A 227 -12.37 6.66 21.32
C ASP A 227 -13.09 6.50 22.66
N VAL A 228 -13.30 7.61 23.37
CA VAL A 228 -14.05 7.66 24.64
C VAL A 228 -15.56 7.41 24.41
N SER A 229 -16.07 7.74 23.23
CA SER A 229 -17.46 7.52 22.85
C SER A 229 -17.57 6.40 21.81
N SER A 230 -18.34 5.35 22.16
CA SER A 230 -18.57 4.20 21.25
C SER A 230 -19.23 4.63 19.94
N LEU A 231 -20.20 5.52 20.00
CA LEU A 231 -20.92 6.02 18.81
C LEU A 231 -20.02 6.92 17.96
N ARG A 232 -19.15 7.73 18.58
CA ARG A 232 -18.19 8.59 17.86
C ARG A 232 -17.15 7.75 17.15
N ALA A 233 -16.61 6.72 17.81
CA ALA A 233 -15.69 5.78 17.20
C ALA A 233 -16.30 5.07 15.99
N GLN A 234 -17.54 4.56 16.12
CA GLN A 234 -18.25 3.91 15.03
C GLN A 234 -18.49 4.85 13.84
N LYS A 235 -19.03 6.04 14.10
CA LYS A 235 -19.31 7.02 13.03
C LYS A 235 -18.04 7.50 12.35
N PHE A 236 -16.96 7.72 13.13
CA PHE A 236 -15.68 8.09 12.56
C PHE A 236 -15.14 6.99 11.65
N LEU A 237 -15.17 5.73 12.11
CA LEU A 237 -14.72 4.58 11.30
C LEU A 237 -15.59 4.42 10.03
N GLN A 238 -16.90 4.65 10.13
CA GLN A 238 -17.79 4.62 8.97
C GLN A 238 -17.40 5.68 7.94
N LYS A 239 -17.18 6.93 8.37
CA LYS A 239 -16.73 8.02 7.51
C LYS A 239 -15.34 7.78 6.95
N LEU A 240 -14.44 7.21 7.76
CA LEU A 240 -13.10 6.84 7.33
C LEU A 240 -13.14 5.85 6.16
N LEU A 241 -13.96 4.81 6.26
CA LEU A 241 -14.10 3.82 5.18
C LEU A 241 -14.78 4.42 3.94
N GLU A 242 -15.77 5.28 4.12
CA GLU A 242 -16.47 5.98 3.03
C GLU A 242 -15.49 6.89 2.26
N HIS A 243 -14.81 7.78 2.96
CA HIS A 243 -13.86 8.71 2.33
C HIS A 243 -12.58 8.01 1.81
N ALA A 244 -12.11 6.96 2.48
CA ALA A 244 -10.99 6.16 1.97
C ALA A 244 -11.33 5.51 0.61
N ARG A 245 -12.55 5.01 0.44
CA ARG A 245 -13.03 4.46 -0.84
C ARG A 245 -13.14 5.52 -1.92
N GLU A 246 -13.67 6.69 -1.58
CA GLU A 246 -13.75 7.82 -2.52
C GLU A 246 -12.37 8.33 -2.92
N TYR A 247 -11.48 8.48 -1.94
CA TYR A 247 -10.12 8.96 -2.15
C TYR A 247 -9.31 7.98 -3.02
N GLU A 248 -9.38 6.70 -2.71
CA GLU A 248 -8.74 5.65 -3.50
C GLU A 248 -9.28 5.63 -4.95
N ARG A 249 -10.60 5.74 -5.11
CA ARG A 249 -11.23 5.85 -6.43
C ARG A 249 -10.75 7.08 -7.18
N SER A 250 -10.70 8.24 -6.53
CA SER A 250 -10.26 9.50 -7.15
C SER A 250 -8.79 9.43 -7.58
N LEU A 251 -7.91 8.84 -6.76
CA LEU A 251 -6.50 8.64 -7.12
C LEU A 251 -6.35 7.79 -8.38
N ARG A 252 -7.11 6.71 -8.49
CA ARG A 252 -7.11 5.87 -9.69
C ARG A 252 -7.65 6.62 -10.90
N GLN A 253 -8.74 7.36 -10.76
CA GLN A 253 -9.28 8.16 -11.85
C GLN A 253 -8.25 9.15 -12.40
N VAL A 254 -7.50 9.82 -11.51
CA VAL A 254 -6.41 10.72 -11.91
C VAL A 254 -5.30 9.98 -12.64
N GLN A 255 -4.93 8.77 -12.22
CA GLN A 255 -3.92 7.95 -12.91
C GLN A 255 -4.38 7.54 -14.31
N TYR A 256 -5.63 7.08 -14.45
CA TYR A 256 -6.18 6.78 -15.78
C TYR A 256 -6.26 8.01 -16.67
N GLN A 257 -6.66 9.14 -16.10
CA GLN A 257 -6.71 10.40 -16.84
C GLN A 257 -5.32 10.78 -17.39
N LYS A 258 -4.28 10.70 -16.56
CA LYS A 258 -2.89 10.94 -17.01
C LYS A 258 -2.45 9.93 -18.07
N ALA A 259 -2.84 8.67 -17.94
CA ALA A 259 -2.54 7.65 -18.95
C ALA A 259 -3.25 7.96 -20.29
N ILE A 260 -4.51 8.40 -20.27
CA ILE A 260 -5.26 8.82 -21.44
C ILE A 260 -4.59 10.04 -22.10
N GLU A 261 -4.22 11.05 -21.34
CA GLU A 261 -3.52 12.25 -21.83
C GLU A 261 -2.17 11.90 -22.48
N TYR A 262 -1.44 10.97 -21.88
CA TYR A 262 -0.20 10.45 -22.48
C TYR A 262 -0.45 9.76 -23.81
N VAL A 263 -1.46 8.88 -23.88
CA VAL A 263 -1.86 8.21 -25.13
C VAL A 263 -2.33 9.22 -26.18
N ASP A 264 -3.05 10.27 -25.77
CA ASP A 264 -3.47 11.36 -26.69
C ASP A 264 -2.26 12.11 -27.27
N THR A 265 -1.25 12.37 -26.47
CA THR A 265 -0.01 12.96 -26.94
C THR A 265 0.68 12.06 -27.97
N LEU A 266 0.74 10.75 -27.71
CA LEU A 266 1.29 9.78 -28.65
C LEU A 266 0.47 9.70 -29.94
N LEU A 267 -0.87 9.69 -29.85
CA LEU A 267 -1.76 9.70 -30.99
C LEU A 267 -1.55 10.94 -31.86
N TYR A 268 -1.37 12.11 -31.25
CA TYR A 268 -1.08 13.34 -31.97
C TYR A 268 0.24 13.22 -32.75
N VAL A 269 1.31 12.76 -32.12
CA VAL A 269 2.62 12.58 -32.74
C VAL A 269 2.57 11.55 -33.88
N VAL A 270 1.94 10.39 -33.61
CA VAL A 270 1.83 9.32 -34.62
C VAL A 270 0.98 9.79 -35.81
N ARG A 271 -0.10 10.53 -35.59
CA ARG A 271 -0.95 11.09 -36.64
C ARG A 271 -0.19 12.08 -37.50
N ALA A 272 0.60 12.98 -36.90
CA ALA A 272 1.42 13.92 -37.63
C ALA A 272 2.48 13.22 -38.48
N ASN A 273 3.16 12.21 -37.90
CA ASN A 273 4.15 11.42 -38.60
C ASN A 273 3.52 10.57 -39.74
N LEU A 274 2.30 10.06 -39.52
CA LEU A 274 1.53 9.31 -40.54
C LEU A 274 1.18 10.24 -41.73
N SER A 275 0.69 11.44 -41.45
CA SER A 275 0.39 12.43 -42.49
C SER A 275 1.64 12.80 -43.30
N GLN A 276 2.75 13.04 -42.62
CA GLN A 276 4.03 13.34 -43.28
C GLN A 276 4.52 12.19 -44.16
N ALA A 277 4.39 10.94 -43.69
CA ALA A 277 4.75 9.77 -44.46
C ALA A 277 3.82 9.58 -45.66
N GLN A 278 2.52 9.84 -45.53
CA GLN A 278 1.55 9.81 -46.64
C GLN A 278 1.86 10.87 -47.69
N ASP A 279 2.19 12.09 -47.25
CA ASP A 279 2.59 13.17 -48.17
C ASP A 279 3.89 12.82 -48.92
N SER A 280 4.83 12.18 -48.24
CA SER A 280 6.08 11.69 -48.83
C SER A 280 5.82 10.58 -49.86
N LEU A 281 4.92 9.65 -49.55
CA LEU A 281 4.50 8.61 -50.46
C LEU A 281 3.82 9.20 -51.69
N PHE A 282 2.88 10.12 -51.50
CA PHE A 282 2.17 10.77 -52.60
C PHE A 282 3.12 11.53 -53.56
N ARG A 283 4.12 12.25 -53.04
CA ARG A 283 5.15 12.89 -53.85
C ARG A 283 5.98 11.87 -54.66
N LYS A 284 6.27 10.70 -54.08
CA LYS A 284 6.99 9.63 -54.78
C LYS A 284 6.12 8.91 -55.77
N GLU A 285 4.85 8.72 -55.52
CA GLU A 285 3.88 8.18 -56.48
C GLU A 285 3.73 9.05 -57.72
N GLN A 286 3.76 10.38 -57.52
CA GLN A 286 3.77 11.33 -58.65
C GLN A 286 5.08 11.29 -59.47
N ALA A 287 6.20 10.96 -58.81
CA ALA A 287 7.51 10.90 -59.48
C ALA A 287 7.79 9.54 -60.16
N LEU A 288 7.07 8.50 -59.83
CA LEU A 288 7.21 7.16 -60.37
C LEU A 288 6.03 6.85 -61.31
N ASP A 289 6.29 6.71 -62.62
CA ASP A 289 5.27 6.24 -63.56
C ASP A 289 4.76 4.84 -63.15
N MET A 290 3.48 4.74 -62.83
CA MET A 290 2.83 3.70 -62.03
C MET A 290 2.62 2.26 -62.60
N PRO A 291 2.92 1.83 -63.83
CA PRO A 291 2.50 0.49 -64.28
C PRO A 291 3.32 -0.69 -63.75
N PHE A 292 4.44 -0.48 -63.09
CA PHE A 292 5.36 -1.54 -62.66
C PHE A 292 5.40 -1.86 -61.19
N ALA A 293 4.64 -1.16 -60.35
CA ALA A 293 4.72 -1.25 -58.88
C ALA A 293 4.29 -2.59 -58.30
N GLU A 294 3.31 -3.29 -58.88
CA GLU A 294 2.72 -4.48 -58.33
C GLU A 294 3.62 -5.73 -58.43
N ALA A 295 4.29 -5.92 -59.56
CA ALA A 295 5.21 -7.06 -59.76
C ALA A 295 6.52 -6.91 -58.92
N ARG A 296 6.87 -5.69 -58.60
CA ARG A 296 8.04 -5.35 -57.80
C ARG A 296 7.76 -5.52 -56.29
N ARG A 297 6.53 -5.24 -55.87
CA ARG A 297 6.05 -5.39 -54.49
C ARG A 297 6.19 -6.81 -53.92
N GLN A 298 5.89 -7.84 -54.72
CA GLN A 298 6.04 -9.22 -54.28
C GLN A 298 7.51 -9.62 -54.09
N ARG A 299 8.43 -9.11 -54.89
CA ARG A 299 9.88 -9.32 -54.69
C ARG A 299 10.45 -8.68 -53.43
N THR A 300 9.93 -7.53 -53.03
CA THR A 300 10.39 -6.83 -51.85
C THR A 300 9.87 -7.49 -50.55
N ILE A 301 8.65 -8.02 -50.58
CA ILE A 301 8.05 -8.76 -49.45
C ILE A 301 8.84 -10.04 -49.15
N SER A 302 9.29 -10.77 -50.19
CA SER A 302 10.11 -11.96 -49.99
C SER A 302 11.47 -11.67 -49.39
N LEU A 303 12.08 -10.51 -49.74
CA LEU A 303 13.34 -10.08 -49.15
C LEU A 303 13.17 -9.68 -47.66
N PHE A 304 12.03 -9.11 -47.26
CA PHE A 304 11.79 -8.73 -45.85
C PHE A 304 11.61 -9.97 -44.97
N SER A 305 10.90 -11.01 -45.46
CA SER A 305 10.79 -12.26 -44.73
C SER A 305 12.15 -12.93 -44.48
N GLU A 306 13.07 -12.78 -45.42
CA GLU A 306 14.44 -13.26 -45.33
C GLU A 306 15.29 -12.44 -44.31
N ILE A 307 15.06 -11.14 -44.22
CA ILE A 307 15.71 -10.26 -43.22
C ILE A 307 15.23 -10.59 -41.81
N GLU A 308 13.94 -10.84 -41.62
CA GLU A 308 13.37 -11.19 -40.31
C GLU A 308 13.89 -12.55 -39.82
N GLN A 309 14.00 -13.55 -40.70
CA GLN A 309 14.65 -14.82 -40.36
C GLN A 309 16.12 -14.66 -39.96
N LYS A 310 16.86 -13.77 -40.64
CA LYS A 310 18.28 -13.50 -40.32
C LYS A 310 18.48 -12.70 -39.04
N ARG A 311 17.52 -11.85 -38.64
CA ARG A 311 17.50 -11.16 -37.34
C ARG A 311 17.39 -12.15 -36.20
N LEU A 312 16.61 -13.21 -36.36
CA LEU A 312 16.54 -14.33 -35.42
C LEU A 312 17.89 -15.04 -35.23
N LEU A 313 18.66 -15.23 -36.30
CA LEU A 313 20.00 -15.84 -36.21
C LEU A 313 21.00 -14.96 -35.42
N VAL A 314 20.97 -13.63 -35.63
CA VAL A 314 21.82 -12.69 -34.85
C VAL A 314 21.44 -12.66 -33.38
N SER A 315 20.15 -12.80 -33.05
CA SER A 315 19.70 -12.89 -31.66
C SER A 315 20.16 -14.19 -30.97
N GLN A 316 20.27 -15.30 -31.73
CA GLN A 316 20.85 -16.55 -31.25
C GLN A 316 22.33 -16.41 -30.95
N ASP A 317 23.09 -15.73 -31.80
CA ASP A 317 24.52 -15.50 -31.56
C ASP A 317 24.75 -14.62 -30.31
N ALA A 318 23.95 -13.59 -30.11
CA ALA A 318 24.02 -12.76 -28.88
C ALA A 318 23.70 -13.59 -27.62
N ALA A 319 22.75 -14.51 -27.69
CA ALA A 319 22.44 -15.41 -26.61
C ALA A 319 23.59 -16.38 -26.31
N LEU A 320 24.25 -16.94 -27.36
CA LEU A 320 25.43 -17.80 -27.23
C LEU A 320 26.61 -17.06 -26.59
N VAL A 321 26.83 -15.78 -26.96
CA VAL A 321 27.84 -14.92 -26.33
C VAL A 321 27.57 -14.73 -24.85
N SER A 322 26.33 -14.37 -24.49
CA SER A 322 25.97 -14.14 -23.09
C SER A 322 26.18 -15.38 -22.20
N VAL A 323 25.85 -16.55 -22.74
CA VAL A 323 26.08 -17.84 -22.03
C VAL A 323 27.57 -18.15 -21.92
N SER A 324 28.35 -17.91 -22.98
CA SER A 324 29.80 -18.14 -22.95
C SER A 324 30.50 -17.27 -21.90
N ASP A 325 30.10 -16.01 -21.79
CA ASP A 325 30.63 -15.08 -20.79
C ASP A 325 30.21 -15.44 -19.36
N ALA A 326 28.98 -15.97 -19.19
CA ALA A 326 28.52 -16.48 -17.90
C ALA A 326 29.29 -17.74 -17.47
N LEU A 327 29.49 -18.72 -18.39
CA LEU A 327 30.28 -19.91 -18.14
C LEU A 327 31.73 -19.55 -17.78
N ARG A 328 32.34 -18.61 -18.46
CA ARG A 328 33.70 -18.14 -18.17
C ARG A 328 33.77 -17.52 -16.78
N ARG A 329 32.86 -16.66 -16.41
CA ARG A 329 32.81 -16.06 -15.06
C ARG A 329 32.67 -17.09 -13.97
N VAL A 330 31.83 -18.12 -14.16
CA VAL A 330 31.70 -19.23 -13.20
C VAL A 330 32.98 -20.03 -13.11
N SER A 331 33.61 -20.33 -14.26
CA SER A 331 34.91 -21.06 -14.31
C SER A 331 36.04 -20.27 -13.63
N ASP A 332 36.14 -18.98 -13.89
CA ASP A 332 37.14 -18.09 -13.30
C ASP A 332 36.92 -17.92 -11.79
N SER A 333 35.67 -17.78 -11.34
CA SER A 333 35.33 -17.73 -9.92
C SER A 333 35.63 -19.04 -9.19
N LEU A 334 35.37 -20.18 -9.83
CA LEU A 334 35.64 -21.50 -9.25
C LEU A 334 37.12 -21.77 -9.09
N SER A 335 37.96 -21.29 -10.04
CA SER A 335 39.41 -21.47 -10.03
C SER A 335 40.11 -20.47 -9.10
N SER A 336 39.71 -19.21 -9.07
CA SER A 336 40.39 -18.17 -8.28
C SER A 336 39.92 -18.11 -6.81
N HIS A 337 38.66 -18.41 -6.54
CA HIS A 337 38.08 -18.33 -5.20
C HIS A 337 37.14 -19.52 -4.92
N PRO A 338 37.68 -20.72 -4.60
CA PRO A 338 36.87 -21.92 -4.42
C PRO A 338 35.87 -21.86 -3.25
N GLY A 339 35.93 -20.83 -2.43
CA GLY A 339 34.98 -20.54 -1.34
C GLY A 339 33.92 -19.49 -1.64
N SER A 340 33.92 -18.88 -2.84
CA SER A 340 32.92 -17.86 -3.18
C SER A 340 31.60 -18.47 -3.69
N SER A 341 30.50 -17.73 -3.54
CA SER A 341 29.23 -18.05 -4.17
C SER A 341 29.34 -17.94 -5.71
N LEU A 342 28.77 -18.90 -6.42
CA LEU A 342 28.80 -18.95 -7.87
C LEU A 342 27.50 -18.39 -8.48
N PRO A 343 27.60 -17.54 -9.51
CA PRO A 343 26.40 -17.01 -10.18
C PRO A 343 25.70 -18.10 -10.99
N VAL A 344 24.37 -18.04 -11.03
CA VAL A 344 23.53 -18.92 -11.86
C VAL A 344 23.71 -18.54 -13.34
N ILE A 345 23.87 -19.56 -14.19
CA ILE A 345 24.06 -19.37 -15.63
C ILE A 345 22.69 -19.19 -16.28
N PRO A 346 22.47 -18.09 -17.05
CA PRO A 346 21.20 -17.89 -17.75
C PRO A 346 21.02 -18.93 -18.85
N ILE A 347 19.81 -19.47 -18.99
CA ILE A 347 19.46 -20.46 -20.03
C ILE A 347 18.52 -19.81 -21.05
N PRO A 348 19.02 -19.35 -22.20
CA PRO A 348 18.17 -18.78 -23.24
C PRO A 348 17.24 -19.83 -23.88
N LEU A 349 16.05 -19.40 -24.28
CA LEU A 349 15.06 -20.27 -24.93
C LEU A 349 15.51 -20.79 -26.30
N ALA A 350 16.40 -20.06 -26.98
CA ALA A 350 16.84 -20.34 -28.36
C ALA A 350 18.09 -21.21 -28.46
N ILE A 351 18.46 -21.95 -27.43
CA ILE A 351 19.64 -22.83 -27.40
C ILE A 351 19.23 -24.29 -27.68
N ASN A 352 20.14 -25.05 -28.35
CA ASN A 352 20.00 -26.48 -28.58
C ASN A 352 19.69 -27.23 -27.27
N GLU A 353 18.81 -28.23 -27.37
CA GLU A 353 18.31 -28.98 -26.22
C GLU A 353 19.40 -29.67 -25.42
N ASP A 354 20.45 -30.17 -26.08
CA ASP A 354 21.58 -30.82 -25.44
C ASP A 354 22.39 -29.83 -24.58
N ILE A 355 22.64 -28.63 -25.12
CA ILE A 355 23.30 -27.56 -24.37
C ILE A 355 22.41 -27.08 -23.22
N ARG A 356 21.09 -26.97 -23.45
CA ARG A 356 20.14 -26.58 -22.42
C ARG A 356 20.14 -27.54 -21.23
N LYS A 357 20.09 -28.84 -21.49
CA LYS A 357 20.20 -29.87 -20.44
C LYS A 357 21.50 -29.76 -19.68
N LEU A 358 22.62 -29.59 -20.39
CA LEU A 358 23.94 -29.46 -19.77
C LEU A 358 24.02 -28.19 -18.89
N LEU A 359 23.43 -27.07 -19.31
CA LEU A 359 23.36 -25.84 -18.49
C LEU A 359 22.44 -25.99 -17.28
N GLN A 360 21.36 -26.77 -17.41
CA GLN A 360 20.49 -27.12 -16.27
C GLN A 360 21.24 -27.97 -15.26
N ASP A 361 21.97 -29.02 -15.72
CA ASP A 361 22.81 -29.87 -14.85
C ASP A 361 23.85 -29.02 -14.10
N ILE A 362 24.53 -28.11 -14.81
CA ILE A 362 25.51 -27.20 -14.20
C ILE A 362 24.86 -26.32 -13.12
N ASN A 363 23.72 -25.73 -13.40
CA ASN A 363 23.01 -24.89 -12.41
C ASN A 363 22.52 -25.72 -11.19
N GLU A 364 22.14 -26.98 -11.41
CA GLU A 364 21.80 -27.90 -10.32
C GLU A 364 23.02 -28.23 -9.46
N LEU A 365 24.16 -28.49 -10.10
CA LEU A 365 25.45 -28.70 -9.40
C LEU A 365 25.88 -27.45 -8.62
N ILE A 366 25.73 -26.26 -9.19
CA ILE A 366 25.95 -24.98 -8.49
C ILE A 366 25.07 -24.88 -7.24
N ALA A 367 23.76 -25.12 -7.39
CA ALA A 367 22.84 -25.10 -6.26
C ALA A 367 23.13 -26.15 -5.20
N ARG A 368 23.59 -27.35 -5.60
CA ARG A 368 24.01 -28.41 -4.68
C ARG A 368 25.28 -28.02 -3.94
N ARG A 369 26.25 -27.42 -4.64
CA ARG A 369 27.47 -26.90 -4.04
C ARG A 369 27.18 -25.82 -2.99
N GLU A 370 26.34 -24.86 -3.29
CA GLU A 370 25.97 -23.79 -2.34
C GLU A 370 25.35 -24.36 -1.06
N ARG A 371 24.48 -25.38 -1.19
CA ARG A 371 23.89 -26.08 -0.03
C ARG A 371 24.95 -26.81 0.80
N LEU A 372 25.94 -27.45 0.15
CA LEU A 372 27.02 -28.12 0.86
C LEU A 372 27.98 -27.12 1.53
N MET A 373 28.21 -25.96 0.93
CA MET A 373 29.06 -24.92 1.51
C MET A 373 28.44 -24.24 2.73
N GLN A 374 27.13 -24.35 2.94
CA GLN A 374 26.49 -23.94 4.20
C GLN A 374 26.82 -24.89 5.37
N LEU A 375 27.15 -26.13 5.06
CA LEU A 375 27.37 -27.19 6.05
C LEU A 375 28.86 -27.56 6.21
N TYR A 376 29.66 -27.33 5.18
CA TYR A 376 31.04 -27.77 5.09
C TYR A 376 31.98 -26.65 4.61
N THR A 377 33.25 -26.73 4.96
CA THR A 377 34.26 -25.81 4.46
C THR A 377 34.61 -26.12 2.99
N SER A 378 35.17 -25.14 2.27
CA SER A 378 35.57 -25.27 0.85
C SER A 378 36.55 -26.40 0.54
N HIS A 379 37.30 -26.89 1.55
CA HIS A 379 38.26 -27.95 1.43
C HIS A 379 37.72 -29.34 1.83
N ALA A 380 36.48 -29.45 2.22
CA ALA A 380 35.87 -30.73 2.56
C ALA A 380 35.75 -31.64 1.33
N ALA A 381 36.03 -32.93 1.47
CA ALA A 381 36.02 -33.89 0.36
C ALA A 381 34.73 -33.85 -0.50
N PRO A 382 33.51 -33.71 0.05
CA PRO A 382 32.30 -33.62 -0.76
C PRO A 382 32.23 -32.35 -1.62
N VAL A 383 32.80 -31.22 -1.13
CA VAL A 383 32.83 -29.96 -1.87
C VAL A 383 33.87 -29.99 -2.97
N VAL A 384 35.06 -30.58 -2.66
CA VAL A 384 36.15 -30.73 -3.63
C VAL A 384 35.75 -31.64 -4.80
N SER A 385 35.13 -32.79 -4.52
CA SER A 385 34.63 -33.69 -5.58
C SER A 385 33.58 -33.02 -6.47
N LEU A 386 32.68 -32.26 -5.87
CA LEU A 386 31.65 -31.53 -6.62
C LEU A 386 32.25 -30.38 -7.45
N ASN A 387 33.26 -29.69 -6.95
CA ASN A 387 33.99 -28.67 -7.70
C ASN A 387 34.71 -29.27 -8.92
N GLN A 388 35.30 -30.47 -8.79
CA GLN A 388 35.93 -31.19 -9.91
C GLN A 388 34.90 -31.61 -10.96
N GLU A 389 33.74 -32.11 -10.54
CA GLU A 389 32.65 -32.43 -11.46
C GLU A 389 32.11 -31.19 -12.17
N LEU A 390 31.94 -30.11 -11.43
CA LEU A 390 31.48 -28.82 -11.96
C LEU A 390 32.47 -28.26 -12.99
N GLN A 391 33.79 -28.33 -12.71
CA GLN A 391 34.85 -27.97 -13.67
C GLN A 391 34.76 -28.78 -14.94
N ARG A 392 34.58 -30.11 -14.82
CA ARG A 392 34.46 -31.01 -15.97
C ARG A 392 33.26 -30.68 -16.84
N ARG A 393 32.08 -30.42 -16.20
CA ARG A 393 30.85 -30.04 -16.92
C ARG A 393 30.95 -28.67 -17.54
N LEU A 394 31.58 -27.69 -16.88
CA LEU A 394 31.88 -26.39 -17.43
C LEU A 394 32.76 -26.47 -18.67
N GLY A 395 33.84 -27.30 -18.64
CA GLY A 395 34.69 -27.52 -19.79
C GLY A 395 33.93 -28.16 -20.97
N GLN A 396 33.06 -29.12 -20.72
CA GLN A 396 32.21 -29.73 -21.75
C GLN A 396 31.25 -28.69 -22.36
N ALA A 397 30.60 -27.84 -21.52
CA ALA A 397 29.71 -26.81 -22.00
C ALA A 397 30.45 -25.72 -22.83
N GLN A 398 31.64 -25.33 -22.39
CA GLN A 398 32.47 -24.37 -23.11
C GLN A 398 32.92 -24.93 -24.49
N TYR A 399 33.31 -26.20 -24.54
CA TYR A 399 33.69 -26.85 -25.78
C TYR A 399 32.52 -26.93 -26.77
N LEU A 400 31.37 -27.47 -26.35
CA LEU A 400 30.20 -27.58 -27.19
C LEU A 400 29.70 -26.20 -27.66
N LEU A 401 29.76 -25.21 -26.78
CA LEU A 401 29.32 -23.83 -27.11
C LEU A 401 30.28 -23.15 -28.09
N ALA A 402 31.60 -23.44 -27.97
CA ALA A 402 32.61 -22.96 -28.92
C ALA A 402 32.43 -23.60 -30.30
N GLU A 403 32.13 -24.90 -30.38
CA GLU A 403 31.85 -25.64 -31.60
C GLU A 403 30.58 -25.11 -32.30
N VAL A 404 29.49 -24.99 -31.57
CA VAL A 404 28.23 -24.42 -32.11
C VAL A 404 28.42 -22.98 -32.54
N ARG A 405 29.15 -22.16 -31.80
CA ARG A 405 29.47 -20.80 -32.12
C ARG A 405 30.33 -20.68 -33.38
N ALA A 406 31.35 -21.53 -33.53
CA ALA A 406 32.19 -21.56 -34.71
C ALA A 406 31.37 -21.94 -35.96
N ALA A 407 30.54 -22.98 -35.83
CA ALA A 407 29.66 -23.41 -36.91
C ALA A 407 28.61 -22.36 -37.28
N SER A 408 27.96 -21.70 -36.30
CA SER A 408 26.97 -20.65 -36.56
C SER A 408 27.63 -19.37 -37.14
N SER A 409 28.77 -18.96 -36.62
CA SER A 409 29.51 -17.78 -37.09
C SER A 409 30.00 -17.94 -38.52
N GLU A 410 30.50 -19.12 -38.88
CA GLU A 410 30.99 -19.39 -40.25
C GLU A 410 29.82 -19.47 -41.26
N ALA A 411 28.72 -20.13 -40.88
CA ALA A 411 27.52 -20.18 -41.69
C ALA A 411 26.90 -18.80 -41.89
N ASN A 412 26.82 -18.00 -40.82
CA ASN A 412 26.31 -16.63 -40.84
C ASN A 412 27.21 -15.70 -41.68
N ALA A 413 28.54 -15.85 -41.61
CA ALA A 413 29.48 -15.07 -42.37
C ALA A 413 29.37 -15.36 -43.88
N ARG A 414 29.22 -16.64 -44.27
CA ARG A 414 29.02 -17.01 -45.70
C ARG A 414 27.69 -16.50 -46.22
N GLN A 415 26.61 -16.65 -45.46
CA GLN A 415 25.29 -16.11 -45.81
C GLN A 415 25.31 -14.58 -45.90
N LEU A 416 26.04 -13.88 -45.01
CA LEU A 416 26.16 -12.45 -45.02
C LEU A 416 26.95 -11.98 -46.26
N GLN A 417 28.02 -12.70 -46.67
CA GLN A 417 28.78 -12.38 -47.88
C GLN A 417 27.95 -12.59 -49.16
N GLU A 418 27.20 -13.68 -49.25
CA GLU A 418 26.29 -13.89 -50.37
C GLU A 418 25.19 -12.83 -50.42
N TRP A 419 24.62 -12.46 -49.24
CA TRP A 419 23.62 -11.43 -49.19
C TRP A 419 24.19 -10.05 -49.57
N LEU A 420 25.43 -9.69 -49.16
CA LEU A 420 26.10 -8.47 -49.54
C LEU A 420 26.36 -8.43 -51.06
N ARG A 421 26.75 -9.55 -51.68
CA ARG A 421 26.93 -9.67 -53.16
C ARG A 421 25.60 -9.55 -53.89
N GLN A 422 24.54 -10.17 -53.41
CA GLN A 422 23.19 -10.04 -53.98
C GLN A 422 22.65 -8.60 -53.78
N ARG A 423 22.90 -8.01 -52.62
CA ARG A 423 22.53 -6.64 -52.30
C ARG A 423 23.22 -5.64 -53.21
N GLU A 424 24.52 -5.85 -53.48
CA GLU A 424 25.31 -4.95 -54.35
C GLU A 424 24.83 -4.98 -55.79
N ARG A 425 24.38 -6.15 -56.28
CA ARG A 425 23.73 -6.28 -57.59
C ARG A 425 22.32 -5.68 -57.63
N LEU A 426 21.52 -5.85 -56.56
CA LEU A 426 20.18 -5.26 -56.43
C LEU A 426 20.21 -3.74 -56.15
N TYR A 427 21.27 -3.26 -55.55
CA TYR A 427 21.37 -1.86 -55.14
C TYR A 427 21.45 -0.89 -56.33
N LYS A 428 21.96 -1.33 -57.48
CA LYS A 428 22.05 -0.53 -58.70
C LYS A 428 20.69 -0.33 -59.39
N ASP A 429 19.75 -1.29 -59.28
CA ASP A 429 18.46 -1.21 -59.94
C ASP A 429 17.26 -0.80 -59.06
N ILE A 430 17.39 -0.77 -57.73
CA ILE A 430 16.25 -0.78 -56.79
C ILE A 430 16.18 0.43 -55.81
N LEU A 431 17.09 1.38 -55.87
CA LEU A 431 17.10 2.51 -54.91
C LEU A 431 15.76 3.29 -54.85
N SER A 432 15.11 3.48 -55.96
CA SER A 432 13.83 4.21 -56.04
C SER A 432 12.63 3.39 -55.55
N GLU A 433 12.64 2.08 -55.76
CA GLU A 433 11.53 1.15 -55.37
C GLU A 433 11.54 0.76 -53.93
N ARG A 434 12.74 0.57 -53.38
CA ARG A 434 12.93 0.23 -52.00
C ARG A 434 12.38 1.31 -51.07
N GLU A 435 12.62 2.58 -51.41
CA GLU A 435 12.11 3.69 -50.65
C GLU A 435 10.59 3.79 -50.68
N TYR A 436 9.95 3.43 -51.81
CA TYR A 436 8.50 3.41 -51.92
C TYR A 436 7.88 2.30 -51.09
N SER A 437 8.43 1.09 -51.16
CA SER A 437 7.91 -0.04 -50.36
C SER A 437 8.16 0.17 -48.85
N LEU A 438 9.32 0.72 -48.48
CA LEU A 438 9.62 1.10 -47.09
C LEU A 438 8.67 2.17 -46.56
N LEU A 439 8.32 3.16 -47.41
CA LEU A 439 7.32 4.16 -47.07
C LEU A 439 5.92 3.55 -46.88
N GLN A 440 5.51 2.61 -47.74
CA GLN A 440 4.24 1.93 -47.60
C GLN A 440 4.19 1.08 -46.33
N GLU A 441 5.27 0.35 -46.04
CA GLU A 441 5.38 -0.45 -44.83
C GLU A 441 5.43 0.42 -43.56
N ASP A 442 6.19 1.53 -43.59
CA ASP A 442 6.23 2.52 -42.53
C ASP A 442 4.85 3.14 -42.27
N ILE A 443 4.10 3.44 -43.36
CA ILE A 443 2.72 3.92 -43.25
C ILE A 443 1.80 2.86 -42.67
N ALA A 444 1.93 1.59 -43.11
CA ALA A 444 1.15 0.50 -42.58
C ALA A 444 1.44 0.29 -41.07
N LEU A 445 2.71 0.25 -40.70
CA LEU A 445 3.15 0.13 -39.32
C LEU A 445 2.64 1.32 -38.45
N ARG A 446 2.77 2.55 -38.94
CA ARG A 446 2.26 3.74 -38.23
C ARG A 446 0.73 3.72 -38.11
N ARG A 447 0.02 3.22 -39.13
CA ARG A 447 -1.43 3.03 -39.08
C ARG A 447 -1.83 2.00 -38.04
N ASP A 448 -1.10 0.88 -37.95
CA ASP A 448 -1.35 -0.16 -36.95
C ASP A 448 -1.03 0.33 -35.55
N ILE A 449 0.07 1.09 -35.37
CA ILE A 449 0.37 1.75 -34.09
C ILE A 449 -0.74 2.73 -33.73
N TYR A 450 -1.18 3.57 -34.66
CA TYR A 450 -2.28 4.52 -34.44
C TYR A 450 -3.57 3.80 -34.01
N LYS A 451 -3.91 2.71 -34.67
CA LYS A 451 -5.09 1.89 -34.37
C LYS A 451 -4.97 1.25 -32.98
N SER A 452 -3.82 0.66 -32.69
CA SER A 452 -3.53 0.07 -31.36
C SER A 452 -3.58 1.11 -30.22
N LEU A 453 -3.05 2.31 -30.45
CA LEU A 453 -3.14 3.41 -29.49
C LEU A 453 -4.58 3.87 -29.29
N LEU A 454 -5.38 3.93 -30.37
CA LEU A 454 -6.80 4.28 -30.29
C LEU A 454 -7.59 3.24 -29.49
N GLU A 455 -7.36 1.96 -29.75
CA GLU A 455 -7.94 0.85 -28.99
C GLU A 455 -7.54 0.95 -27.51
N LYS A 456 -6.25 1.24 -27.25
CA LYS A 456 -5.75 1.44 -25.88
C LYS A 456 -6.41 2.63 -25.18
N LYS A 457 -6.60 3.76 -25.89
CA LYS A 457 -7.32 4.93 -25.36
C LYS A 457 -8.76 4.56 -25.00
N ILE A 458 -9.45 3.87 -25.90
CA ILE A 458 -10.84 3.42 -25.66
C ILE A 458 -10.89 2.52 -24.42
N GLN A 459 -9.99 1.54 -24.35
CA GLN A 459 -9.90 0.64 -23.20
C GLN A 459 -9.65 1.40 -21.90
N LEU A 460 -8.67 2.32 -21.87
CA LEU A 460 -8.40 3.16 -20.69
C LEU A 460 -9.58 4.04 -20.31
N SER A 461 -10.35 4.53 -21.29
CA SER A 461 -11.55 5.34 -21.04
C SER A 461 -12.68 4.48 -20.42
N ILE A 462 -12.88 3.27 -20.92
CA ILE A 462 -13.83 2.32 -20.35
C ILE A 462 -13.41 1.94 -18.94
N ASP A 463 -12.14 1.60 -18.75
CA ASP A 463 -11.60 1.23 -17.44
C ASP A 463 -11.75 2.37 -16.44
N LYS A 464 -11.50 3.63 -16.85
CA LYS A 464 -11.71 4.83 -16.03
C LYS A 464 -13.16 4.97 -15.53
N GLU A 465 -14.14 4.75 -16.40
CA GLU A 465 -15.55 4.83 -16.00
C GLU A 465 -16.01 3.62 -15.17
N ALA A 466 -15.43 2.46 -15.42
CA ALA A 466 -15.73 1.22 -14.71
C ALA A 466 -15.04 1.09 -13.34
N ILE A 467 -14.22 2.08 -12.93
CA ILE A 467 -13.46 2.01 -11.67
C ILE A 467 -14.40 1.83 -10.49
N ALA A 468 -14.35 0.65 -9.87
CA ALA A 468 -14.82 0.40 -8.52
C ALA A 468 -13.66 0.58 -7.53
N SER A 469 -13.96 0.97 -6.29
CA SER A 469 -12.93 0.99 -5.24
C SER A 469 -12.44 -0.43 -4.96
N ALA A 470 -11.12 -0.60 -4.82
CA ALA A 470 -10.53 -1.86 -4.37
C ALA A 470 -10.87 -2.18 -2.91
N ILE A 471 -11.28 -1.18 -2.14
CA ILE A 471 -11.66 -1.34 -0.75
C ILE A 471 -13.11 -1.84 -0.67
N ARG A 472 -13.29 -3.12 -0.38
CA ARG A 472 -14.60 -3.72 -0.16
C ARG A 472 -14.83 -3.91 1.32
N VAL A 473 -15.85 -3.26 1.89
CA VAL A 473 -16.24 -3.46 3.28
C VAL A 473 -16.97 -4.80 3.39
N THR A 474 -16.35 -5.76 4.10
CA THR A 474 -16.91 -7.10 4.33
C THR A 474 -17.74 -7.11 5.61
N GLN A 475 -17.28 -6.37 6.63
CA GLN A 475 -18.00 -6.21 7.87
C GLN A 475 -18.05 -4.72 8.21
N PRO A 476 -19.25 -4.13 8.37
CA PRO A 476 -19.39 -2.71 8.68
C PRO A 476 -18.87 -2.40 10.10
N PRO A 477 -18.59 -1.12 10.41
CA PRO A 477 -18.16 -0.67 11.73
C PRO A 477 -19.10 -1.14 12.83
N THR A 478 -18.55 -1.83 13.81
CA THR A 478 -19.30 -2.33 14.95
C THR A 478 -19.50 -1.24 15.99
N LEU A 479 -20.68 -1.21 16.62
CA LEU A 479 -20.91 -0.39 17.81
C LEU A 479 -20.44 -1.17 19.04
N PRO A 480 -19.31 -0.78 19.67
CA PRO A 480 -18.81 -1.51 20.83
C PRO A 480 -19.69 -1.26 22.06
N SER A 481 -20.19 -2.34 22.65
CA SER A 481 -20.98 -2.31 23.89
C SER A 481 -20.11 -2.44 25.14
N ILE A 482 -18.92 -3.04 25.00
CA ILE A 482 -18.00 -3.29 26.11
C ILE A 482 -16.78 -2.36 25.92
N PRO A 483 -16.33 -1.66 26.97
CA PRO A 483 -15.13 -0.84 26.89
C PRO A 483 -13.88 -1.71 26.70
N LEU A 484 -12.95 -1.20 25.90
CA LEU A 484 -11.64 -1.81 25.70
C LEU A 484 -10.76 -1.65 26.96
N SER A 485 -10.82 -0.47 27.58
CA SER A 485 -10.07 -0.14 28.79
C SER A 485 -10.91 0.84 29.61
N PRO A 486 -10.88 0.71 30.94
CA PRO A 486 -10.32 -0.42 31.71
C PRO A 486 -11.17 -1.70 31.53
N ASN A 487 -10.51 -2.85 31.39
CA ASN A 487 -11.21 -4.13 31.32
C ASN A 487 -11.62 -4.57 32.73
N PRO A 488 -12.93 -4.60 33.04
CA PRO A 488 -13.38 -4.88 34.39
C PRO A 488 -12.96 -6.30 34.87
N ILE A 489 -12.99 -7.28 33.97
CA ILE A 489 -12.64 -8.67 34.31
C ILE A 489 -11.18 -8.76 34.75
N GLN A 490 -10.26 -8.15 33.98
CA GLN A 490 -8.83 -8.16 34.32
C GLN A 490 -8.55 -7.45 35.66
N LEU A 491 -9.21 -6.31 35.90
CA LEU A 491 -9.03 -5.57 37.14
C LEU A 491 -9.54 -6.34 38.36
N TYR A 492 -10.69 -7.04 38.24
CA TYR A 492 -11.19 -7.87 39.34
C TYR A 492 -10.29 -9.07 39.58
N VAL A 493 -9.73 -9.71 38.57
CA VAL A 493 -8.75 -10.79 38.75
C VAL A 493 -7.48 -10.28 39.44
N VAL A 494 -6.94 -9.12 39.00
CA VAL A 494 -5.78 -8.50 39.65
C VAL A 494 -6.11 -8.14 41.13
N ALA A 495 -7.30 -7.59 41.40
CA ALA A 495 -7.76 -7.27 42.75
C ALA A 495 -7.85 -8.49 43.64
N LEU A 496 -8.35 -9.60 43.12
CA LEU A 496 -8.44 -10.86 43.84
C LEU A 496 -7.06 -11.38 44.22
N VAL A 497 -6.13 -11.40 43.27
CA VAL A 497 -4.74 -11.84 43.52
C VAL A 497 -4.03 -10.91 44.50
N LEU A 498 -4.12 -9.59 44.34
CA LEU A 498 -3.53 -8.63 45.27
C LEU A 498 -4.14 -8.70 46.64
N GLY A 499 -5.48 -8.78 46.77
CA GLY A 499 -6.18 -8.91 48.04
C GLY A 499 -5.79 -10.18 48.79
N LEU A 500 -5.60 -11.28 48.05
CA LEU A 500 -5.14 -12.54 48.61
C LEU A 500 -3.68 -12.47 49.09
N VAL A 501 -2.79 -11.95 48.27
CA VAL A 501 -1.35 -11.81 48.62
C VAL A 501 -1.16 -10.91 49.84
N VAL A 502 -1.81 -9.74 49.84
CA VAL A 502 -1.73 -8.80 50.94
C VAL A 502 -2.41 -9.36 52.20
N GLY A 503 -3.57 -10.01 52.02
CA GLY A 503 -4.29 -10.60 53.15
C GLY A 503 -3.54 -11.76 53.78
N VAL A 504 -2.95 -12.67 53.03
CA VAL A 504 -2.10 -13.74 53.53
C VAL A 504 -0.80 -13.18 54.15
N GLY A 505 -0.17 -12.20 53.51
CA GLY A 505 1.03 -11.55 54.03
C GLY A 505 0.81 -10.87 55.38
N SER A 506 -0.33 -10.17 55.56
CA SER A 506 -0.72 -9.55 56.84
C SER A 506 -1.05 -10.52 57.94
N VAL A 507 -1.44 -11.75 57.65
CA VAL A 507 -1.68 -12.81 58.64
C VAL A 507 -0.38 -13.50 59.05
N LEU A 508 0.63 -13.49 58.19
CA LEU A 508 1.95 -14.11 58.42
C LEU A 508 2.93 -13.21 59.12
N MET A 509 2.74 -11.87 59.04
CA MET A 509 3.45 -10.86 59.86
C MET A 509 2.81 -10.77 61.27
#